data_7df655f0f8f19e7f32b7a8800c8cd9ca
#
_entry.id   7df655f0f8f19e7f32b7a8800c8cd9ca
#
_cell.length_a   1.000
_cell.length_b   1.000
_cell.length_c   1.000
_cell.angle_alpha   90.00
_cell.angle_beta   90.00
_cell.angle_gamma   90.00
#
_symmetry.space_group_name_H-M   'P 1'
#
loop_
_entity.id
_entity.type
_entity.pdbx_description
1 polymer ?
#
loop_
_entity_poly.entity_id
_entity_poly.type
_entity_poly.pdbx_seq_one_letter_code
_entity_poly.pdbx_strand_id
1 'polypeptide(L)'
;IITAVSSGKADFGMAGMTVTDERKKNIDFTTTYTTSKQVIIVRDDNASASGMSFAEKFKTDFIKEARYTYLLKGLLNTVIIAFFAALMGVVIGFLIAVVRSNHDKTGHMKILNFICNIYLTVIRGTPTMVQLLIIYYVIFSSVHIDKLIVAILAFGINSGAYVAEIFRSGIMSIDNGQFEAARSLGLSYKTTMISVILPQAFKNVLPALANESVSYTHLTLPTNREV
;
A
#
# COMPACT_ATOMS: atom_id res chain seq x y z
N ILE A 1 31.73 3.94 -19.32
CA ILE A 1 30.91 3.22 -20.32
C ILE A 1 31.55 3.36 -21.71
N ILE A 2 31.75 4.58 -22.24
CA ILE A 2 32.37 4.79 -23.58
C ILE A 2 33.70 4.05 -23.70
N THR A 3 34.59 4.22 -22.73
CA THR A 3 35.91 3.55 -22.70
C THR A 3 35.81 2.04 -22.67
N ALA A 4 34.82 1.47 -22.02
CA ALA A 4 34.62 0.02 -21.93
C ALA A 4 34.14 -0.56 -23.28
N VAL A 5 33.24 0.16 -23.95
CA VAL A 5 32.74 -0.27 -25.28
C VAL A 5 33.81 -0.06 -26.35
N SER A 6 34.48 1.09 -26.40
CA SER A 6 35.53 1.36 -27.40
C SER A 6 36.76 0.48 -27.24
N SER A 7 37.05 -0.03 -26.04
CA SER A 7 38.16 -0.97 -25.80
C SER A 7 37.77 -2.43 -25.95
N GLY A 8 36.54 -2.77 -26.34
CA GLY A 8 36.10 -4.15 -26.50
C GLY A 8 35.89 -4.91 -25.17
N LYS A 9 35.83 -4.20 -24.03
CA LYS A 9 35.58 -4.80 -22.70
C LYS A 9 34.08 -5.00 -22.45
N ALA A 10 33.21 -4.39 -23.25
CA ALA A 10 31.79 -4.55 -23.23
C ALA A 10 31.23 -4.42 -24.66
N ASP A 11 30.27 -5.25 -25.03
CA ASP A 11 29.66 -5.26 -26.35
C ASP A 11 28.68 -4.08 -26.53
N PHE A 12 28.02 -3.67 -25.44
CA PHE A 12 27.13 -2.51 -25.42
C PHE A 12 27.06 -1.85 -24.04
N GLY A 13 26.61 -0.61 -23.97
CA GLY A 13 26.41 0.15 -22.75
C GLY A 13 25.04 0.79 -22.71
N MET A 14 24.31 0.62 -21.58
CA MET A 14 23.04 1.33 -21.32
C MET A 14 23.27 2.46 -20.32
N ALA A 15 22.96 3.69 -20.73
CA ALA A 15 23.02 4.86 -19.86
C ALA A 15 22.20 6.03 -20.43
N GLY A 16 21.75 6.91 -19.58
CA GLY A 16 21.17 8.22 -19.96
C GLY A 16 22.25 9.15 -20.49
N MET A 17 22.72 8.90 -21.70
CA MET A 17 23.86 9.63 -22.27
C MET A 17 23.44 10.45 -23.49
N THR A 18 23.74 11.73 -23.48
CA THR A 18 23.50 12.60 -24.63
C THR A 18 24.40 12.22 -25.79
N VAL A 19 23.84 12.07 -26.98
CA VAL A 19 24.57 11.83 -28.22
C VAL A 19 25.23 13.15 -28.65
N THR A 20 26.56 13.16 -28.72
CA THR A 20 27.34 14.29 -29.24
C THR A 20 28.23 13.81 -30.38
N ASP A 21 28.61 14.73 -31.30
CA ASP A 21 29.44 14.38 -32.45
C ASP A 21 30.84 13.89 -32.05
N GLU A 22 31.36 14.34 -30.92
CA GLU A 22 32.62 13.84 -30.36
C GLU A 22 32.50 12.37 -29.89
N ARG A 23 31.37 12.02 -29.30
CA ARG A 23 31.13 10.65 -28.80
C ARG A 23 30.85 9.69 -29.93
N LYS A 24 30.19 10.13 -31.01
CA LYS A 24 29.96 9.34 -32.24
C LYS A 24 31.24 8.91 -32.95
N LYS A 25 32.36 9.63 -32.73
CA LYS A 25 33.64 9.24 -33.29
C LYS A 25 34.23 7.96 -32.66
N ASN A 26 33.79 7.61 -31.45
CA ASN A 26 34.38 6.54 -30.67
C ASN A 26 33.43 5.35 -30.47
N ILE A 27 32.13 5.53 -30.58
CA ILE A 27 31.10 4.50 -30.41
C ILE A 27 29.88 4.81 -31.26
N ASP A 28 29.15 3.78 -31.66
CA ASP A 28 27.86 3.90 -32.32
C ASP A 28 26.73 4.02 -31.30
N PHE A 29 25.71 4.78 -31.63
CA PHE A 29 24.52 4.98 -30.80
C PHE A 29 23.29 4.38 -31.49
N THR A 30 22.42 3.76 -30.70
CA THR A 30 21.10 3.36 -31.15
C THR A 30 20.21 4.58 -31.40
N THR A 31 19.02 4.38 -31.95
CA THR A 31 17.99 5.43 -32.01
C THR A 31 17.68 5.92 -30.59
N THR A 32 17.42 7.22 -30.47
CA THR A 32 17.07 7.84 -29.18
C THR A 32 15.78 7.22 -28.61
N TYR A 33 15.87 6.57 -27.47
CA TYR A 33 14.73 5.92 -26.81
C TYR A 33 14.02 6.82 -25.79
N THR A 34 14.67 7.94 -25.38
CA THR A 34 14.07 8.95 -24.53
C THR A 34 14.70 10.31 -24.77
N THR A 35 13.92 11.36 -24.65
CA THR A 35 14.39 12.74 -24.65
C THR A 35 14.12 13.35 -23.29
N SER A 36 15.17 13.84 -22.60
CA SER A 36 15.06 14.60 -21.37
C SER A 36 15.55 16.02 -21.58
N LYS A 37 14.82 16.98 -21.03
CA LYS A 37 15.31 18.37 -20.97
C LYS A 37 16.27 18.49 -19.80
N GLN A 38 17.53 18.77 -20.08
CA GLN A 38 18.47 19.18 -19.05
C GLN A 38 18.30 20.67 -18.80
N VAL A 39 18.02 21.03 -17.56
CA VAL A 39 17.96 22.43 -17.12
C VAL A 39 19.12 22.70 -16.18
N ILE A 40 19.79 23.81 -16.36
CA ILE A 40 20.80 24.27 -15.43
C ILE A 40 20.06 25.11 -14.40
N ILE A 41 20.07 24.66 -13.14
CA ILE A 41 19.57 25.46 -12.01
C ILE A 41 20.73 26.39 -11.64
N VAL A 42 20.60 27.63 -12.00
CA VAL A 42 21.53 28.69 -11.53
C VAL A 42 20.89 29.42 -10.37
N ARG A 43 21.72 29.81 -9.41
CA ARG A 43 21.28 30.72 -8.36
C ARG A 43 20.99 32.07 -9.02
N ASP A 44 19.75 32.50 -9.00
CA ASP A 44 19.38 33.83 -9.40
C ASP A 44 19.78 34.77 -8.23
N ASP A 45 20.89 35.48 -8.38
CA ASP A 45 21.37 36.44 -7.37
C ASP A 45 20.42 37.64 -7.22
N ASN A 46 19.49 37.83 -8.17
CA ASN A 46 18.39 38.78 -8.07
C ASN A 46 17.13 38.19 -7.41
N ALA A 47 17.03 36.89 -7.28
CA ALA A 47 16.00 36.25 -6.49
C ALA A 47 16.35 36.41 -5.02
N SER A 48 15.99 37.55 -4.45
CA SER A 48 16.14 37.88 -3.02
C SER A 48 15.37 36.94 -2.13
N ALA A 49 15.69 35.62 -2.17
CA ALA A 49 15.14 34.67 -1.25
C ALA A 49 15.56 34.88 0.19
N SER A 50 16.62 35.70 0.40
CA SER A 50 17.11 36.03 1.73
C SER A 50 16.34 37.15 2.43
N GLY A 51 15.46 37.86 1.72
CA GLY A 51 14.67 38.99 2.25
C GLY A 51 13.18 38.76 2.35
N MET A 52 12.65 37.64 1.80
CA MET A 52 11.21 37.37 1.90
C MET A 52 10.82 37.00 3.32
N SER A 53 9.85 37.76 3.87
CA SER A 53 9.19 37.41 5.14
C SER A 53 8.59 36.00 5.06
N PHE A 54 8.47 35.30 6.19
CA PHE A 54 7.81 34.01 6.27
C PHE A 54 6.39 34.06 5.64
N ALA A 55 5.65 35.13 5.86
CA ALA A 55 4.33 35.34 5.28
C ALA A 55 4.35 35.41 3.73
N GLU A 56 5.38 36.06 3.14
CA GLU A 56 5.53 36.14 1.69
C GLU A 56 5.92 34.79 1.08
N LYS A 57 6.82 34.05 1.73
CA LYS A 57 7.15 32.67 1.33
C LYS A 57 5.93 31.77 1.38
N PHE A 58 5.20 31.80 2.49
CA PHE A 58 3.97 31.04 2.64
C PHE A 58 2.94 31.40 1.55
N LYS A 59 2.74 32.70 1.28
CA LYS A 59 1.83 33.14 0.21
C LYS A 59 2.28 32.67 -1.16
N THR A 60 3.57 32.67 -1.45
CA THR A 60 4.13 32.24 -2.74
C THR A 60 4.02 30.73 -2.90
N ASP A 61 4.33 29.95 -1.85
CA ASP A 61 4.40 28.50 -1.93
C ASP A 61 3.02 27.82 -1.84
N PHE A 62 2.07 28.41 -1.12
CA PHE A 62 0.77 27.81 -0.87
C PHE A 62 -0.39 28.49 -1.60
N ILE A 63 -0.40 29.82 -1.68
CA ILE A 63 -1.55 30.58 -2.19
C ILE A 63 -1.38 30.89 -3.67
N LYS A 64 -0.16 31.22 -4.11
CA LYS A 64 0.10 31.52 -5.51
C LYS A 64 -0.18 30.29 -6.37
N GLU A 65 -0.93 30.47 -7.46
CA GLU A 65 -1.36 29.40 -8.35
C GLU A 65 -2.28 28.35 -7.67
N ALA A 66 -2.90 28.72 -6.54
CA ALA A 66 -3.79 27.82 -5.78
C ALA A 66 -3.17 26.45 -5.46
N ARG A 67 -1.86 26.40 -5.15
CA ARG A 67 -1.13 25.13 -4.88
C ARG A 67 -1.70 24.35 -3.72
N TYR A 68 -2.32 25.03 -2.74
CA TYR A 68 -3.05 24.36 -1.65
C TYR A 68 -4.13 23.38 -2.15
N THR A 69 -4.70 23.60 -3.35
CA THR A 69 -5.72 22.69 -3.91
C THR A 69 -5.14 21.31 -4.24
N TYR A 70 -3.85 21.23 -4.63
CA TYR A 70 -3.17 19.96 -4.84
C TYR A 70 -3.01 19.18 -3.54
N LEU A 71 -2.65 19.88 -2.45
CA LEU A 71 -2.54 19.28 -1.12
C LEU A 71 -3.90 18.79 -0.63
N LEU A 72 -4.95 19.60 -0.76
CA LEU A 72 -6.32 19.22 -0.35
C LEU A 72 -6.85 18.03 -1.17
N LYS A 73 -6.63 18.03 -2.49
CA LYS A 73 -7.00 16.89 -3.34
C LYS A 73 -6.21 15.62 -2.98
N GLY A 74 -4.91 15.75 -2.73
CA GLY A 74 -4.08 14.64 -2.27
C GLY A 74 -4.56 14.08 -0.94
N LEU A 75 -4.84 14.95 0.02
CA LEU A 75 -5.40 14.56 1.33
C LEU A 75 -6.75 13.85 1.18
N LEU A 76 -7.65 14.41 0.36
CA LEU A 76 -8.95 13.81 0.11
C LEU A 76 -8.81 12.40 -0.49
N ASN A 77 -7.97 12.23 -1.50
CA ASN A 77 -7.70 10.93 -2.09
C ASN A 77 -7.13 9.93 -1.07
N THR A 78 -6.20 10.38 -0.21
CA THR A 78 -5.64 9.57 0.86
C THR A 78 -6.72 9.09 1.82
N VAL A 79 -7.60 9.98 2.26
CA VAL A 79 -8.71 9.63 3.18
C VAL A 79 -9.69 8.66 2.51
N ILE A 80 -10.03 8.88 1.24
CA ILE A 80 -10.90 7.98 0.47
C ILE A 80 -10.28 6.59 0.36
N ILE A 81 -9.02 6.50 -0.07
CA ILE A 81 -8.32 5.21 -0.20
C ILE A 81 -8.26 4.50 1.16
N ALA A 82 -7.84 5.20 2.21
CA ALA A 82 -7.70 4.61 3.54
C ALA A 82 -9.06 4.09 4.07
N PHE A 83 -10.13 4.87 3.93
CA PHE A 83 -11.46 4.50 4.39
C PHE A 83 -12.00 3.26 3.67
N PHE A 84 -12.00 3.27 2.33
CA PHE A 84 -12.54 2.15 1.56
C PHE A 84 -11.66 0.90 1.63
N ALA A 85 -10.33 1.05 1.66
CA ALA A 85 -9.42 -0.07 1.86
C ALA A 85 -9.58 -0.70 3.23
N ALA A 86 -9.71 0.09 4.30
CA ALA A 86 -9.97 -0.41 5.65
C ALA A 86 -11.31 -1.14 5.73
N LEU A 87 -12.37 -0.56 5.16
CA LEU A 87 -13.70 -1.20 5.14
C LEU A 87 -13.67 -2.55 4.41
N MET A 88 -13.06 -2.59 3.23
CA MET A 88 -12.88 -3.82 2.47
C MET A 88 -12.01 -4.84 3.24
N GLY A 89 -10.93 -4.36 3.85
CA GLY A 89 -10.04 -5.17 4.68
C GLY A 89 -10.78 -5.80 5.87
N VAL A 90 -11.62 -5.03 6.56
CA VAL A 90 -12.45 -5.55 7.68
C VAL A 90 -13.38 -6.64 7.21
N VAL A 91 -14.07 -6.45 6.08
CA VAL A 91 -15.00 -7.46 5.53
C VAL A 91 -14.25 -8.74 5.15
N ILE A 92 -13.19 -8.63 4.35
CA ILE A 92 -12.39 -9.78 3.91
C ILE A 92 -11.75 -10.47 5.12
N GLY A 93 -11.12 -9.71 6.00
CA GLY A 93 -10.43 -10.22 7.17
C GLY A 93 -11.35 -10.93 8.14
N PHE A 94 -12.54 -10.38 8.38
CA PHE A 94 -13.56 -11.02 9.23
C PHE A 94 -14.01 -12.37 8.65
N LEU A 95 -14.32 -12.43 7.34
CA LEU A 95 -14.72 -13.67 6.68
C LEU A 95 -13.64 -14.75 6.79
N ILE A 96 -12.39 -14.39 6.55
CA ILE A 96 -11.25 -15.31 6.67
C ILE A 96 -11.08 -15.79 8.13
N ALA A 97 -11.16 -14.87 9.09
CA ALA A 97 -11.04 -15.21 10.51
C ALA A 97 -12.12 -16.19 10.96
N VAL A 98 -13.36 -16.00 10.51
CA VAL A 98 -14.48 -16.93 10.81
C VAL A 98 -14.23 -18.31 10.21
N VAL A 99 -13.80 -18.39 8.95
CA VAL A 99 -13.46 -19.66 8.29
C VAL A 99 -12.37 -20.42 9.05
N ARG A 100 -11.28 -19.73 9.38
CA ARG A 100 -10.14 -20.32 10.10
C ARG A 100 -10.50 -20.72 11.53
N SER A 101 -11.17 -19.85 12.27
CA SER A 101 -11.62 -20.17 13.63
C SER A 101 -12.60 -21.36 13.66
N ASN A 102 -13.49 -21.47 12.66
CA ASN A 102 -14.39 -22.62 12.55
C ASN A 102 -13.62 -23.91 12.24
N HIS A 103 -12.63 -23.85 11.32
CA HIS A 103 -11.78 -24.99 11.02
C HIS A 103 -10.98 -25.44 12.26
N ASP A 104 -10.37 -24.51 12.99
CA ASP A 104 -9.53 -24.81 14.15
C ASP A 104 -10.35 -25.50 15.28
N LYS A 105 -11.64 -25.19 15.40
CA LYS A 105 -12.51 -25.75 16.46
C LYS A 105 -13.32 -26.97 16.04
N THR A 106 -13.66 -27.10 14.75
CA THR A 106 -14.57 -28.18 14.28
C THR A 106 -13.92 -29.14 13.29
N GLY A 107 -12.76 -28.81 12.76
CA GLY A 107 -12.09 -29.57 11.71
C GLY A 107 -12.79 -29.53 10.34
N HIS A 108 -13.88 -28.76 10.21
CA HIS A 108 -14.62 -28.60 8.97
C HIS A 108 -14.00 -27.54 8.07
N MET A 109 -14.43 -27.45 6.80
CA MET A 109 -13.98 -26.44 5.81
C MET A 109 -12.48 -26.49 5.47
N LYS A 110 -11.87 -27.68 5.42
CA LYS A 110 -10.43 -27.87 5.15
C LYS A 110 -9.95 -27.17 3.87
N ILE A 111 -10.71 -27.31 2.77
CA ILE A 111 -10.34 -26.71 1.47
C ILE A 111 -10.37 -25.20 1.57
N LEU A 112 -11.41 -24.63 2.18
CA LEU A 112 -11.53 -23.17 2.30
C LEU A 112 -10.45 -22.61 3.22
N ASN A 113 -10.14 -23.30 4.33
CA ASN A 113 -9.03 -22.95 5.21
C ASN A 113 -7.68 -23.01 4.48
N PHE A 114 -7.47 -23.99 3.61
CA PHE A 114 -6.25 -24.09 2.79
C PHE A 114 -6.10 -22.88 1.85
N ILE A 115 -7.18 -22.49 1.17
CA ILE A 115 -7.19 -21.30 0.31
C ILE A 115 -6.89 -20.02 1.12
N CYS A 116 -7.52 -19.87 2.29
CA CYS A 116 -7.26 -18.76 3.19
C CYS A 116 -5.78 -18.71 3.63
N ASN A 117 -5.19 -19.86 3.94
CA ASN A 117 -3.79 -19.92 4.32
C ASN A 117 -2.84 -19.53 3.17
N ILE A 118 -3.11 -19.97 1.94
CA ILE A 118 -2.35 -19.53 0.76
C ILE A 118 -2.41 -18.01 0.64
N TYR A 119 -3.62 -17.45 0.67
CA TYR A 119 -3.81 -16.00 0.60
C TYR A 119 -3.00 -15.26 1.68
N LEU A 120 -3.12 -15.66 2.94
CA LEU A 120 -2.40 -15.04 4.04
C LEU A 120 -0.88 -15.16 3.88
N THR A 121 -0.38 -16.33 3.45
CA THR A 121 1.04 -16.57 3.26
C THR A 121 1.60 -15.69 2.14
N VAL A 122 0.91 -15.61 1.00
CA VAL A 122 1.34 -14.80 -0.14
C VAL A 122 1.30 -13.31 0.21
N ILE A 123 0.17 -12.82 0.74
CA ILE A 123 0.00 -11.38 1.00
C ILE A 123 0.92 -10.89 2.12
N ARG A 124 1.07 -11.64 3.20
CA ARG A 124 1.93 -11.23 4.32
C ARG A 124 3.41 -11.56 4.12
N GLY A 125 3.71 -12.48 3.20
CA GLY A 125 5.08 -12.87 2.86
C GLY A 125 5.74 -12.01 1.78
N THR A 126 5.00 -11.09 1.14
CA THR A 126 5.52 -10.21 0.10
C THR A 126 5.42 -8.73 0.51
N PRO A 127 6.40 -7.89 0.12
CA PRO A 127 6.36 -6.45 0.42
C PRO A 127 5.15 -5.76 -0.23
N THR A 128 4.44 -4.93 0.53
CA THR A 128 3.23 -4.22 0.06
C THR A 128 3.46 -3.42 -1.23
N MET A 129 4.62 -2.74 -1.35
CA MET A 129 4.96 -1.99 -2.56
C MET A 129 5.05 -2.87 -3.80
N VAL A 130 5.62 -4.07 -3.67
CA VAL A 130 5.71 -5.04 -4.77
C VAL A 130 4.31 -5.51 -5.17
N GLN A 131 3.43 -5.77 -4.20
CA GLN A 131 2.03 -6.13 -4.46
C GLN A 131 1.29 -5.03 -5.23
N LEU A 132 1.44 -3.77 -4.82
CA LEU A 132 0.85 -2.62 -5.51
C LEU A 132 1.30 -2.54 -6.97
N LEU A 133 2.61 -2.70 -7.22
CA LEU A 133 3.17 -2.69 -8.57
C LEU A 133 2.63 -3.83 -9.43
N ILE A 134 2.57 -5.05 -8.89
CA ILE A 134 2.02 -6.21 -9.59
C ILE A 134 0.53 -5.99 -9.91
N ILE A 135 -0.25 -5.55 -8.93
CA ILE A 135 -1.68 -5.32 -9.13
C ILE A 135 -1.89 -4.24 -10.20
N TYR A 136 -1.17 -3.14 -10.13
CA TYR A 136 -1.35 -2.02 -11.05
C TYR A 136 -0.81 -2.31 -12.46
N TYR A 137 0.42 -2.80 -12.57
CA TYR A 137 1.11 -2.94 -13.86
C TYR A 137 0.92 -4.30 -14.54
N VAL A 138 0.54 -5.35 -13.81
CA VAL A 138 0.36 -6.69 -14.37
C VAL A 138 -1.13 -7.02 -14.45
N ILE A 139 -1.86 -6.95 -13.34
CA ILE A 139 -3.27 -7.37 -13.30
C ILE A 139 -4.17 -6.38 -14.02
N PHE A 140 -4.01 -5.09 -13.75
CA PHE A 140 -4.85 -4.02 -14.35
C PHE A 140 -4.22 -3.29 -15.54
N SER A 141 -3.09 -3.77 -16.08
CA SER A 141 -2.40 -3.13 -17.22
C SER A 141 -3.26 -2.98 -18.46
N SER A 142 -4.12 -3.95 -18.73
CA SER A 142 -4.99 -4.00 -19.91
C SER A 142 -6.37 -3.38 -19.71
N VAL A 143 -6.68 -2.92 -18.51
CA VAL A 143 -8.01 -2.41 -18.16
C VAL A 143 -7.92 -0.93 -17.80
N HIS A 144 -8.73 -0.10 -18.48
CA HIS A 144 -8.81 1.33 -18.18
C HIS A 144 -9.65 1.59 -16.93
N ILE A 145 -9.10 1.30 -15.76
CA ILE A 145 -9.73 1.57 -14.46
C ILE A 145 -9.04 2.77 -13.81
N ASP A 146 -9.81 3.56 -13.08
CA ASP A 146 -9.28 4.69 -12.30
C ASP A 146 -8.21 4.19 -11.31
N LYS A 147 -7.09 4.88 -11.26
CA LYS A 147 -5.96 4.57 -10.36
C LYS A 147 -6.37 4.51 -8.89
N LEU A 148 -7.34 5.34 -8.51
CA LEU A 148 -7.87 5.38 -7.16
C LEU A 148 -8.58 4.07 -6.80
N ILE A 149 -9.36 3.50 -7.71
CA ILE A 149 -10.03 2.22 -7.51
C ILE A 149 -9.01 1.09 -7.39
N VAL A 150 -8.00 1.06 -8.27
CA VAL A 150 -6.92 0.06 -8.20
C VAL A 150 -6.19 0.14 -6.86
N ALA A 151 -5.90 1.35 -6.37
CA ALA A 151 -5.28 1.55 -5.07
C ALA A 151 -6.17 1.03 -3.92
N ILE A 152 -7.48 1.34 -3.93
CA ILE A 152 -8.42 0.83 -2.93
C ILE A 152 -8.44 -0.71 -2.92
N LEU A 153 -8.51 -1.35 -4.09
CA LEU A 153 -8.50 -2.80 -4.20
C LEU A 153 -7.19 -3.40 -3.69
N ALA A 154 -6.05 -2.85 -4.09
CA ALA A 154 -4.75 -3.35 -3.70
C ALA A 154 -4.50 -3.22 -2.18
N PHE A 155 -4.78 -2.06 -1.62
CA PHE A 155 -4.68 -1.85 -0.17
C PHE A 155 -5.72 -2.64 0.61
N GLY A 156 -6.95 -2.77 0.10
CA GLY A 156 -8.00 -3.54 0.74
C GLY A 156 -7.69 -5.05 0.79
N ILE A 157 -7.14 -5.62 -0.29
CA ILE A 157 -6.68 -7.00 -0.31
C ILE A 157 -5.52 -7.18 0.68
N ASN A 158 -4.56 -6.26 0.72
CA ASN A 158 -3.47 -6.30 1.68
C ASN A 158 -4.00 -6.19 3.11
N SER A 159 -4.86 -5.21 3.41
CA SER A 159 -5.52 -5.01 4.71
C SER A 159 -6.24 -6.26 5.19
N GLY A 160 -6.98 -6.92 4.29
CA GLY A 160 -7.75 -8.12 4.64
C GLY A 160 -6.90 -9.22 5.26
N ALA A 161 -5.65 -9.37 4.84
CA ALA A 161 -4.74 -10.36 5.40
C ALA A 161 -4.30 -10.03 6.83
N TYR A 162 -4.01 -8.76 7.12
CA TYR A 162 -3.64 -8.31 8.47
C TYR A 162 -4.84 -8.33 9.40
N VAL A 163 -5.98 -7.83 8.94
CA VAL A 163 -7.23 -7.81 9.71
C VAL A 163 -7.71 -9.23 10.03
N ALA A 164 -7.51 -10.20 9.15
CA ALA A 164 -7.83 -11.60 9.42
C ALA A 164 -7.08 -12.14 10.64
N GLU A 165 -5.80 -11.82 10.78
CA GLU A 165 -5.02 -12.23 11.95
C GLU A 165 -5.40 -11.44 13.20
N ILE A 166 -5.74 -10.16 13.08
CA ILE A 166 -6.24 -9.35 14.19
C ILE A 166 -7.53 -9.97 14.75
N PHE A 167 -8.51 -10.29 13.90
CA PHE A 167 -9.74 -10.94 14.35
C PHE A 167 -9.49 -12.33 14.91
N ARG A 168 -8.62 -13.14 14.27
CA ARG A 168 -8.27 -14.46 14.77
C ARG A 168 -7.66 -14.38 16.17
N SER A 169 -6.70 -13.48 16.38
CA SER A 169 -6.08 -13.28 17.69
C SER A 169 -7.08 -12.77 18.72
N GLY A 170 -8.01 -11.89 18.34
CA GLY A 170 -9.08 -11.43 19.20
C GLY A 170 -10.04 -12.54 19.63
N ILE A 171 -10.42 -13.45 18.71
CA ILE A 171 -11.25 -14.61 19.06
C ILE A 171 -10.49 -15.57 19.99
N MET A 172 -9.20 -15.78 19.76
CA MET A 172 -8.36 -16.64 20.58
C MET A 172 -8.01 -16.04 21.96
N SER A 173 -8.11 -14.72 22.12
CA SER A 173 -7.90 -14.04 23.39
C SER A 173 -9.04 -14.22 24.39
N ILE A 174 -10.18 -14.74 23.95
CA ILE A 174 -11.32 -15.01 24.84
C ILE A 174 -11.08 -16.32 25.59
N ASP A 175 -11.23 -16.24 26.91
CA ASP A 175 -11.07 -17.41 27.80
C ASP A 175 -11.94 -18.58 27.37
N ASN A 176 -11.38 -19.78 27.32
CA ASN A 176 -12.10 -21.00 26.96
C ASN A 176 -13.27 -21.29 27.90
N GLY A 177 -13.20 -20.85 29.15
CA GLY A 177 -14.29 -20.95 30.12
C GLY A 177 -15.58 -20.26 29.65
N GLN A 178 -15.47 -19.20 28.82
CA GLN A 178 -16.66 -18.57 28.20
C GLN A 178 -17.36 -19.52 27.21
N PHE A 179 -16.58 -20.29 26.44
CA PHE A 179 -17.12 -21.34 25.58
C PHE A 179 -17.78 -22.47 26.37
N GLU A 180 -17.08 -22.94 27.42
CA GLU A 180 -17.55 -24.04 28.24
C GLU A 180 -18.82 -23.67 29.00
N ALA A 181 -18.86 -22.47 29.59
CA ALA A 181 -20.03 -21.95 30.30
C ALA A 181 -21.25 -21.84 29.36
N ALA A 182 -21.05 -21.24 28.17
CA ALA A 182 -22.13 -21.11 27.19
C ALA A 182 -22.65 -22.48 26.70
N ARG A 183 -21.75 -23.45 26.51
CA ARG A 183 -22.10 -24.80 26.11
C ARG A 183 -22.82 -25.57 27.25
N SER A 184 -22.43 -25.36 28.49
CA SER A 184 -23.09 -25.95 29.68
C SER A 184 -24.51 -25.42 29.85
N LEU A 185 -24.80 -24.18 29.39
CA LEU A 185 -26.15 -23.62 29.30
C LEU A 185 -26.94 -24.14 28.11
N GLY A 186 -26.45 -25.14 27.34
CA GLY A 186 -27.13 -25.73 26.19
C GLY A 186 -27.07 -24.92 24.91
N LEU A 187 -26.29 -23.82 24.85
CA LEU A 187 -26.19 -23.01 23.62
C LEU A 187 -25.47 -23.79 22.52
N SER A 188 -25.98 -23.69 21.30
CA SER A 188 -25.31 -24.25 20.12
C SER A 188 -23.98 -23.53 19.87
N TYR A 189 -23.04 -24.18 19.18
CA TYR A 189 -21.77 -23.56 18.83
C TYR A 189 -21.94 -22.20 18.09
N LYS A 190 -22.87 -22.16 17.13
CA LYS A 190 -23.18 -20.94 16.37
C LYS A 190 -23.69 -19.82 17.28
N THR A 191 -24.60 -20.12 18.19
CA THR A 191 -25.16 -19.16 19.14
C THR A 191 -24.09 -18.68 20.11
N THR A 192 -23.25 -19.59 20.66
CA THR A 192 -22.12 -19.25 21.51
C THR A 192 -21.15 -18.28 20.81
N MET A 193 -20.78 -18.57 19.55
CA MET A 193 -19.91 -17.69 18.78
C MET A 193 -20.53 -16.32 18.58
N ILE A 194 -21.76 -16.23 18.09
CA ILE A 194 -22.37 -14.95 17.70
C ILE A 194 -22.73 -14.11 18.94
N SER A 195 -23.29 -14.74 19.99
CA SER A 195 -23.86 -13.99 21.11
C SER A 195 -22.90 -13.80 22.29
N VAL A 196 -21.85 -14.62 22.42
CA VAL A 196 -20.93 -14.57 23.56
C VAL A 196 -19.51 -14.17 23.12
N ILE A 197 -18.94 -14.91 22.15
CA ILE A 197 -17.52 -14.78 21.82
C ILE A 197 -17.26 -13.59 20.92
N LEU A 198 -17.96 -13.47 19.79
CA LEU A 198 -17.71 -12.39 18.80
C LEU A 198 -17.87 -10.98 19.39
N PRO A 199 -18.89 -10.66 20.22
CA PRO A 199 -18.99 -9.32 20.81
C PRO A 199 -17.83 -8.96 21.74
N GLN A 200 -17.30 -9.94 22.47
CA GLN A 200 -16.12 -9.75 23.33
C GLN A 200 -14.86 -9.62 22.48
N ALA A 201 -14.67 -10.52 21.50
CA ALA A 201 -13.55 -10.48 20.57
C ALA A 201 -13.48 -9.14 19.82
N PHE A 202 -14.63 -8.63 19.38
CA PHE A 202 -14.70 -7.35 18.67
C PHE A 202 -14.16 -6.19 19.50
N LYS A 203 -14.50 -6.13 20.80
CA LYS A 203 -13.95 -5.12 21.71
C LYS A 203 -12.42 -5.22 21.83
N ASN A 204 -11.90 -6.45 21.89
CA ASN A 204 -10.47 -6.67 22.02
C ASN A 204 -9.68 -6.30 20.76
N VAL A 205 -10.29 -6.40 19.57
CA VAL A 205 -9.61 -6.08 18.30
C VAL A 205 -9.71 -4.61 17.90
N LEU A 206 -10.64 -3.84 18.45
CA LEU A 206 -10.84 -2.43 18.09
C LEU A 206 -9.56 -1.58 18.11
N PRO A 207 -8.69 -1.64 19.14
CA PRO A 207 -7.46 -0.88 19.16
C PRO A 207 -6.50 -1.26 18.03
N ALA A 208 -6.40 -2.57 17.72
CA ALA A 208 -5.55 -3.08 16.65
C ALA A 208 -6.09 -2.69 15.26
N LEU A 209 -7.42 -2.71 15.06
CA LEU A 209 -8.06 -2.25 13.83
C LEU A 209 -7.84 -0.75 13.61
N ALA A 210 -7.94 0.05 14.68
CA ALA A 210 -7.65 1.48 14.59
C ALA A 210 -6.20 1.74 14.17
N ASN A 211 -5.25 1.02 14.76
CA ASN A 211 -3.84 1.11 14.39
C ASN A 211 -3.57 0.70 12.94
N GLU A 212 -4.22 -0.37 12.47
CA GLU A 212 -4.13 -0.81 11.08
C GLU A 212 -4.64 0.26 10.11
N SER A 213 -5.77 0.91 10.42
CA SER A 213 -6.32 2.00 9.61
C SER A 213 -5.38 3.19 9.50
N VAL A 214 -4.65 3.52 10.56
CA VAL A 214 -3.65 4.61 10.57
C VAL A 214 -2.45 4.25 9.69
N SER A 215 -2.03 3.00 9.66
CA SER A 215 -0.89 2.54 8.84
C SER A 215 -1.07 2.85 7.36
N TYR A 216 -2.30 2.75 6.83
CA TYR A 216 -2.56 3.07 5.42
C TYR A 216 -2.49 4.56 5.09
N THR A 217 -2.83 5.43 6.03
CA THR A 217 -2.69 6.88 5.82
C THR A 217 -1.23 7.27 5.63
N HIS A 218 -0.32 6.63 6.34
CA HIS A 218 1.13 6.84 6.16
C HIS A 218 1.67 6.32 4.84
N LEU A 219 1.15 5.19 4.33
CA LEU A 219 1.55 4.62 3.04
C LEU A 219 1.03 5.42 1.84
N THR A 220 -0.11 6.08 1.98
CA THR A 220 -0.75 6.83 0.91
C THR A 220 -0.38 8.32 0.90
N LEU A 221 0.15 8.86 2.00
CA LEU A 221 0.69 10.22 2.01
C LEU A 221 1.95 10.28 1.14
N PRO A 222 2.09 11.27 0.25
CA PRO A 222 3.31 11.49 -0.49
C PRO A 222 4.42 11.83 0.50
N THR A 223 5.22 10.85 0.86
CA THR A 223 6.48 11.11 1.55
C THR A 223 7.45 11.66 0.52
N ASN A 224 7.49 12.98 0.37
CA ASN A 224 8.54 13.67 -0.38
C ASN A 224 9.86 13.44 0.37
N ARG A 225 10.43 12.25 0.21
CA ARG A 225 11.82 11.94 0.46
C ARG A 225 12.49 11.59 -0.85
N GLU A 226 12.38 12.48 -1.82
CA GLU A 226 13.28 12.52 -2.95
C GLU A 226 13.90 13.91 -2.96
N VAL A 227 15.00 14.01 -2.27
CA VAL A 227 16.02 15.03 -2.46
C VAL A 227 17.09 14.43 -3.36
#